data_269d5f23971b2f060136fd86cc15a660
#
_entry.id   269d5f23971b2f060136fd86cc15a660
#
_cell.length_a   1.000
_cell.length_b   1.000
_cell.length_c   1.000
_cell.angle_alpha   90.00
_cell.angle_beta   90.00
_cell.angle_gamma   90.00
#
_symmetry.space_group_name_H-M   'P 1'
#
loop_
_entity.id
_entity.type
_entity.pdbx_description
1 polymer ?
#
loop_
_entity_poly.entity_id
_entity_poly.type
_entity_poly.pdbx_seq_one_letter_code
_entity_poly.pdbx_strand_id
1 'polypeptide(L)'
;MYYVGIDLGGTNIAAGVCNEQYEIVGTATTKTNCPRPCEEICADMARVAEEAVKNAGLTMDQVESIGIGAPGAVDPNAKVIQFANNLDFHFAPVGELMQKLTGKEIYIENDANAAAYGEAVAGAAKGTTDSVTITLGTGVGGGVIIGGKVFSGFNHFGTELGHTVIVKNG
;
A
#
# COMPACT_ATOMS: atom_id res chain seq x y z
N MET A 1 -14.34 7.03 13.06
CA MET A 1 -14.19 6.67 11.62
C MET A 1 -13.30 5.45 11.50
N TYR A 2 -13.48 4.65 10.45
CA TYR A 2 -12.62 3.50 10.18
C TYR A 2 -12.03 3.61 8.78
N TYR A 3 -10.86 3.06 8.61
CA TYR A 3 -10.11 3.06 7.36
C TYR A 3 -9.64 1.65 7.05
N VAL A 4 -9.60 1.29 5.77
CA VAL A 4 -9.03 0.02 5.33
C VAL A 4 -7.67 0.27 4.70
N GLY A 5 -6.65 -0.46 5.15
CA GLY A 5 -5.36 -0.54 4.48
C GLY A 5 -5.23 -1.89 3.77
N ILE A 6 -4.80 -1.89 2.52
CA ILE A 6 -4.51 -3.09 1.74
C ILE A 6 -3.02 -3.11 1.39
N ASP A 7 -2.35 -4.20 1.73
CA ASP A 7 -1.01 -4.53 1.25
C ASP A 7 -1.15 -5.49 0.06
N LEU A 8 -0.87 -4.98 -1.14
CA LEU A 8 -0.89 -5.74 -2.38
C LEU A 8 0.50 -6.31 -2.66
N GLY A 9 0.79 -7.49 -2.16
CA GLY A 9 2.03 -8.20 -2.48
C GLY A 9 1.89 -9.15 -3.68
N GLY A 10 3.02 -9.50 -4.29
CA GLY A 10 3.05 -10.51 -5.38
C GLY A 10 2.63 -11.91 -4.95
N THR A 11 2.69 -12.23 -3.66
CA THR A 11 2.33 -13.54 -3.11
C THR A 11 1.01 -13.53 -2.35
N ASN A 12 0.77 -12.51 -1.57
CA ASN A 12 -0.42 -12.37 -0.72
C ASN A 12 -1.00 -10.96 -0.87
N ILE A 13 -2.32 -10.87 -0.68
CA ILE A 13 -3.06 -9.65 -0.44
C ILE A 13 -3.49 -9.68 1.02
N ALA A 14 -3.15 -8.65 1.78
CA ALA A 14 -3.58 -8.49 3.16
C ALA A 14 -4.39 -7.22 3.33
N ALA A 15 -5.49 -7.26 4.07
CA ALA A 15 -6.27 -6.09 4.44
C ALA A 15 -6.37 -5.98 5.96
N GLY A 16 -6.25 -4.74 6.44
CA GLY A 16 -6.45 -4.38 7.84
C GLY A 16 -7.41 -3.21 7.97
N VAL A 17 -8.28 -3.25 8.96
CA VAL A 17 -9.15 -2.13 9.33
C VAL A 17 -8.53 -1.43 10.53
N CYS A 18 -8.35 -0.13 10.45
CA CYS A 18 -7.88 0.67 11.58
C CYS A 18 -8.89 1.75 11.99
N ASN A 19 -8.85 2.11 13.27
CA ASN A 19 -9.59 3.24 13.82
C ASN A 19 -8.76 4.54 13.76
N GLU A 20 -9.30 5.64 14.27
CA GLU A 20 -8.64 6.96 14.32
C GLU A 20 -7.41 6.99 15.25
N GLN A 21 -7.24 6.01 16.09
CA GLN A 21 -6.07 5.82 16.96
C GLN A 21 -5.00 4.95 16.33
N TYR A 22 -5.18 4.56 15.05
CA TYR A 22 -4.32 3.65 14.28
C TYR A 22 -4.26 2.22 14.85
N GLU A 23 -5.26 1.81 15.64
CA GLU A 23 -5.35 0.44 16.13
C GLU A 23 -6.00 -0.43 15.06
N ILE A 24 -5.39 -1.58 14.78
CA ILE A 24 -5.95 -2.58 13.85
C ILE A 24 -7.04 -3.36 14.59
N VAL A 25 -8.27 -3.26 14.10
CA VAL A 25 -9.45 -3.87 14.73
C VAL A 25 -9.97 -5.10 13.97
N GLY A 26 -9.53 -5.33 12.76
CA GLY A 26 -9.87 -6.50 11.96
C GLY A 26 -8.89 -6.70 10.81
N THR A 27 -8.67 -7.95 10.42
CA THR A 27 -7.77 -8.31 9.32
C THR A 27 -8.32 -9.45 8.49
N ALA A 28 -7.92 -9.52 7.23
CA ALA A 28 -8.12 -10.67 6.36
C ALA A 28 -6.97 -10.78 5.35
N THR A 29 -6.79 -11.96 4.79
CA THR A 29 -5.69 -12.20 3.83
C THR A 29 -6.09 -13.27 2.82
N THR A 30 -5.51 -13.19 1.61
CA THR A 30 -5.64 -14.19 0.56
C THR A 30 -4.35 -14.31 -0.26
N LYS A 31 -4.26 -15.34 -1.11
CA LYS A 31 -3.16 -15.45 -2.08
C LYS A 31 -3.41 -14.55 -3.28
N THR A 32 -2.36 -13.90 -3.76
CA THR A 32 -2.43 -13.07 -4.98
C THR A 32 -2.55 -13.94 -6.23
N ASN A 33 -1.89 -15.11 -6.25
CA ASN A 33 -1.89 -16.07 -7.37
C ASN A 33 -1.50 -15.43 -8.72
N CYS A 34 -0.47 -14.56 -8.70
CA CYS A 34 0.05 -13.95 -9.92
C CYS A 34 0.80 -14.97 -10.82
N PRO A 35 0.86 -14.72 -12.16
CA PRO A 35 0.25 -13.59 -12.87
C PRO A 35 -1.21 -13.84 -13.21
N ARG A 36 -2.04 -12.80 -13.19
CA ARG A 36 -3.44 -12.80 -13.66
C ARG A 36 -3.96 -11.38 -13.89
N PRO A 37 -5.13 -11.21 -14.56
CA PRO A 37 -5.67 -9.90 -14.87
C PRO A 37 -5.83 -8.98 -13.65
N CYS A 38 -5.59 -7.68 -13.86
CA CYS A 38 -5.73 -6.68 -12.81
C CYS A 38 -7.14 -6.65 -12.20
N GLU A 39 -8.16 -6.85 -13.01
CA GLU A 39 -9.57 -6.88 -12.60
C GLU A 39 -9.82 -8.00 -11.57
N GLU A 40 -9.22 -9.17 -11.77
CA GLU A 40 -9.37 -10.30 -10.84
C GLU A 40 -8.65 -10.05 -9.52
N ILE A 41 -7.46 -9.43 -9.56
CA ILE A 41 -6.71 -9.04 -8.37
C ILE A 41 -7.47 -7.95 -7.60
N CYS A 42 -8.04 -6.96 -8.30
CA CYS A 42 -8.89 -5.94 -7.69
C CYS A 42 -10.15 -6.55 -7.04
N ALA A 43 -10.77 -7.53 -7.69
CA ALA A 43 -11.93 -8.23 -7.09
C ALA A 43 -11.55 -8.95 -5.80
N ASP A 44 -10.37 -9.59 -5.75
CA ASP A 44 -9.88 -10.20 -4.52
C ASP A 44 -9.52 -9.16 -3.45
N MET A 45 -8.92 -8.01 -3.82
CA MET A 45 -8.66 -6.92 -2.87
C MET A 45 -9.97 -6.40 -2.25
N ALA A 46 -11.00 -6.18 -3.06
CA ALA A 46 -12.30 -5.73 -2.57
C ALA A 46 -12.92 -6.76 -1.62
N ARG A 47 -12.90 -8.05 -1.99
CA ARG A 47 -13.41 -9.14 -1.15
C ARG A 47 -12.65 -9.25 0.19
N VAL A 48 -11.33 -9.15 0.17
CA VAL A 48 -10.50 -9.23 1.38
C VAL A 48 -10.71 -8.01 2.28
N ALA A 49 -10.93 -6.82 1.68
CA ALA A 49 -11.30 -5.62 2.43
C ALA A 49 -12.65 -5.80 3.14
N GLU A 50 -13.67 -6.31 2.45
CA GLU A 50 -14.98 -6.62 3.05
C GLU A 50 -14.87 -7.65 4.16
N GLU A 51 -14.06 -8.68 3.97
CA GLU A 51 -13.83 -9.73 4.98
C GLU A 51 -13.14 -9.14 6.23
N ALA A 52 -12.13 -8.28 6.06
CA ALA A 52 -11.47 -7.60 7.18
C ALA A 52 -12.44 -6.72 7.97
N VAL A 53 -13.32 -5.98 7.26
CA VAL A 53 -14.38 -5.17 7.87
C VAL A 53 -15.37 -6.03 8.65
N LYS A 54 -15.80 -7.15 8.09
CA LYS A 54 -16.67 -8.11 8.77
C LYS A 54 -16.01 -8.72 10.01
N ASN A 55 -14.73 -9.06 9.92
CA ASN A 55 -13.96 -9.59 11.06
C ASN A 55 -13.79 -8.56 12.19
N ALA A 56 -13.84 -7.27 11.87
CA ALA A 56 -13.89 -6.18 12.84
C ALA A 56 -15.29 -5.98 13.47
N GLY A 57 -16.30 -6.72 13.03
CA GLY A 57 -17.70 -6.52 13.45
C GLY A 57 -18.35 -5.26 12.85
N LEU A 58 -17.83 -4.78 11.74
CA LEU A 58 -18.24 -3.55 11.08
C LEU A 58 -18.93 -3.83 9.74
N THR A 59 -19.46 -2.77 9.13
CA THR A 59 -19.99 -2.77 7.76
C THR A 59 -19.19 -1.79 6.89
N MET A 60 -19.20 -2.00 5.59
CA MET A 60 -18.49 -1.11 4.64
C MET A 60 -18.96 0.34 4.73
N ASP A 61 -20.20 0.60 5.10
CA ASP A 61 -20.72 1.98 5.28
C ASP A 61 -19.99 2.77 6.35
N GLN A 62 -19.40 2.09 7.34
CA GLN A 62 -18.62 2.69 8.43
C GLN A 62 -17.15 2.98 8.03
N VAL A 63 -16.74 2.51 6.86
CA VAL A 63 -15.40 2.76 6.28
C VAL A 63 -15.41 4.07 5.51
N GLU A 64 -14.49 4.96 5.82
CA GLU A 64 -14.33 6.27 5.18
C GLU A 64 -13.61 6.14 3.83
N SER A 65 -12.47 5.44 3.82
CA SER A 65 -11.65 5.27 2.63
C SER A 65 -10.81 4.00 2.68
N ILE A 66 -10.22 3.65 1.54
CA ILE A 66 -9.32 2.52 1.39
C ILE A 66 -7.97 3.02 0.88
N GLY A 67 -6.89 2.72 1.60
CA GLY A 67 -5.52 2.94 1.18
C GLY A 67 -4.89 1.63 0.67
N ILE A 68 -4.16 1.69 -0.43
CA ILE A 68 -3.50 0.53 -1.04
C ILE A 68 -2.01 0.80 -1.12
N GLY A 69 -1.20 -0.01 -0.44
CA GLY A 69 0.24 -0.12 -0.65
C GLY A 69 0.49 -1.14 -1.76
N ALA A 70 1.13 -0.72 -2.84
CA ALA A 70 1.37 -1.56 -4.00
C ALA A 70 2.85 -1.58 -4.40
N PRO A 71 3.36 -2.71 -4.92
CA PRO A 71 4.75 -2.79 -5.36
C PRO A 71 4.95 -2.03 -6.68
N GLY A 72 6.19 -1.64 -6.91
CA GLY A 72 6.64 -1.03 -8.16
C GLY A 72 6.32 0.45 -8.27
N ALA A 73 6.13 0.88 -9.51
CA ALA A 73 5.93 2.28 -9.87
C ALA A 73 4.46 2.68 -9.73
N VAL A 74 4.16 3.52 -8.77
CA VAL A 74 2.80 3.99 -8.50
C VAL A 74 2.69 5.48 -8.82
N ASP A 75 1.64 5.85 -9.52
CA ASP A 75 1.19 7.24 -9.66
C ASP A 75 -0.01 7.46 -8.72
N PRO A 76 0.19 8.08 -7.55
CA PRO A 76 -0.87 8.26 -6.58
C PRO A 76 -1.93 9.27 -7.04
N ASN A 77 -1.58 10.20 -7.94
CA ASN A 77 -2.52 11.19 -8.47
C ASN A 77 -3.47 10.58 -9.50
N ALA A 78 -2.91 9.79 -10.43
CA ALA A 78 -3.71 9.06 -11.41
C ALA A 78 -4.35 7.79 -10.81
N LYS A 79 -3.92 7.37 -9.60
CA LYS A 79 -4.34 6.13 -8.93
C LYS A 79 -4.08 4.88 -9.77
N VAL A 80 -2.91 4.85 -10.42
CA VAL A 80 -2.49 3.81 -11.37
C VAL A 80 -1.19 3.17 -10.92
N ILE A 81 -1.07 1.85 -11.04
CA ILE A 81 0.23 1.18 -11.00
C ILE A 81 0.80 1.23 -12.42
N GLN A 82 1.81 2.08 -12.62
CA GLN A 82 2.44 2.26 -13.92
C GLN A 82 3.20 1.01 -14.34
N PHE A 83 3.87 0.37 -13.37
CA PHE A 83 4.64 -0.84 -13.61
C PHE A 83 4.87 -1.63 -12.31
N ALA A 84 4.59 -2.94 -12.33
CA ALA A 84 4.92 -3.86 -11.24
C ALA A 84 5.25 -5.25 -11.80
N ASN A 85 6.55 -5.60 -11.80
CA ASN A 85 7.06 -6.86 -12.35
C ASN A 85 6.43 -8.10 -11.71
N ASN A 86 6.31 -8.09 -10.39
CA ASN A 86 5.80 -9.22 -9.62
C ASN A 86 4.27 -9.44 -9.74
N LEU A 87 3.56 -8.49 -10.35
CA LEU A 87 2.14 -8.57 -10.65
C LEU A 87 1.85 -8.66 -12.16
N ASP A 88 2.88 -8.47 -12.99
CA ASP A 88 2.75 -8.31 -14.45
C ASP A 88 1.81 -7.15 -14.84
N PHE A 89 1.90 -6.05 -14.09
CA PHE A 89 1.06 -4.87 -14.30
C PHE A 89 1.78 -3.81 -15.12
N HIS A 90 1.05 -3.28 -16.12
CA HIS A 90 1.44 -2.16 -16.95
C HIS A 90 0.28 -1.18 -17.06
N PHE A 91 0.42 0.03 -16.51
CA PHE A 91 -0.62 1.07 -16.47
C PHE A 91 -1.98 0.56 -15.95
N ALA A 92 -1.93 -0.23 -14.86
CA ALA A 92 -3.11 -0.85 -14.29
C ALA A 92 -3.96 0.19 -13.52
N PRO A 93 -5.24 0.40 -13.88
CA PRO A 93 -6.11 1.42 -13.30
C PRO A 93 -6.73 0.95 -11.98
N VAL A 94 -5.87 0.58 -11.02
CA VAL A 94 -6.29 -0.03 -9.74
C VAL A 94 -7.25 0.86 -8.97
N GLY A 95 -7.00 2.18 -8.93
CA GLY A 95 -7.87 3.11 -8.21
C GLY A 95 -9.29 3.15 -8.75
N GLU A 96 -9.44 3.22 -10.08
CA GLU A 96 -10.76 3.22 -10.74
C GLU A 96 -11.50 1.91 -10.48
N LEU A 97 -10.82 0.78 -10.68
CA LEU A 97 -11.41 -0.56 -10.46
C LEU A 97 -11.85 -0.75 -9.01
N MET A 98 -11.03 -0.40 -8.05
CA MET A 98 -11.35 -0.51 -6.63
C MET A 98 -12.47 0.42 -6.21
N GLN A 99 -12.49 1.66 -6.70
CA GLN A 99 -13.59 2.60 -6.44
C GLN A 99 -14.91 2.07 -6.99
N LYS A 100 -14.90 1.49 -8.19
CA LYS A 100 -16.08 0.89 -8.82
C LYS A 100 -16.59 -0.34 -8.03
N LEU A 101 -15.69 -1.17 -7.49
CA LEU A 101 -16.04 -2.38 -6.75
C LEU A 101 -16.54 -2.07 -5.33
N THR A 102 -15.96 -1.08 -4.67
CA THR A 102 -16.21 -0.83 -3.23
C THR A 102 -17.11 0.38 -2.96
N GLY A 103 -17.24 1.29 -3.93
CA GLY A 103 -17.92 2.58 -3.77
C GLY A 103 -17.19 3.55 -2.83
N LYS A 104 -15.93 3.25 -2.45
CA LYS A 104 -15.15 4.05 -1.50
C LYS A 104 -14.11 4.92 -2.20
N GLU A 105 -13.69 6.00 -1.53
CA GLU A 105 -12.53 6.77 -1.96
C GLU A 105 -11.27 5.91 -1.83
N ILE A 106 -10.47 5.87 -2.88
CA ILE A 106 -9.27 5.04 -2.97
C ILE A 106 -8.03 5.93 -2.98
N TYR A 107 -7.07 5.58 -2.14
CA TYR A 107 -5.70 6.11 -2.16
C TYR A 107 -4.75 4.97 -2.50
N ILE A 108 -3.72 5.27 -3.28
CA ILE A 108 -2.72 4.27 -3.66
C ILE A 108 -1.33 4.89 -3.51
N GLU A 109 -0.40 4.12 -2.96
CA GLU A 109 0.99 4.53 -2.78
C GLU A 109 1.90 3.31 -3.00
N ASN A 110 3.18 3.56 -3.23
CA ASN A 110 4.18 2.49 -3.19
C ASN A 110 4.21 1.84 -1.79
N ASP A 111 4.42 0.53 -1.72
CA ASP A 111 4.38 -0.27 -0.49
C ASP A 111 5.42 0.19 0.56
N ALA A 112 6.66 0.48 0.15
CA ALA A 112 7.70 0.97 1.06
C ALA A 112 7.41 2.40 1.56
N ASN A 113 6.86 3.27 0.71
CA ASN A 113 6.40 4.60 1.10
C ASN A 113 5.23 4.52 2.10
N ALA A 114 4.26 3.65 1.83
CA ALA A 114 3.13 3.42 2.74
C ALA A 114 3.60 2.89 4.09
N ALA A 115 4.57 1.94 4.11
CA ALA A 115 5.18 1.45 5.34
C ALA A 115 5.91 2.56 6.10
N ALA A 116 6.70 3.40 5.41
CA ALA A 116 7.38 4.53 6.04
C ALA A 116 6.42 5.54 6.66
N TYR A 117 5.30 5.82 5.98
CA TYR A 117 4.27 6.69 6.53
C TYR A 117 3.57 6.05 7.75
N GLY A 118 3.30 4.75 7.70
CA GLY A 118 2.77 4.00 8.84
C GLY A 118 3.68 4.08 10.08
N GLU A 119 5.01 3.91 9.88
CA GLU A 119 6.00 4.05 10.95
C GLU A 119 6.05 5.49 11.51
N ALA A 120 5.86 6.50 10.66
CA ALA A 120 5.87 7.90 11.09
C ALA A 120 4.62 8.27 11.91
N VAL A 121 3.45 7.72 11.60
CA VAL A 121 2.20 8.07 12.30
C VAL A 121 1.91 7.19 13.51
N ALA A 122 2.27 5.91 13.47
CA ALA A 122 1.87 4.94 14.50
C ALA A 122 3.00 4.02 15.00
N GLY A 123 4.17 4.00 14.32
CA GLY A 123 5.26 3.08 14.59
C GLY A 123 6.48 3.73 15.24
N ALA A 124 7.66 3.21 14.88
CA ALA A 124 8.96 3.55 15.50
C ALA A 124 9.40 5.01 15.24
N ALA A 125 8.92 5.64 14.17
CA ALA A 125 9.22 7.05 13.84
C ALA A 125 8.18 8.05 14.36
N LYS A 126 7.21 7.60 15.17
CA LYS A 126 6.18 8.47 15.74
C LYS A 126 6.78 9.62 16.54
N GLY A 127 6.34 10.83 16.24
CA GLY A 127 6.82 12.07 16.89
C GLY A 127 8.05 12.69 16.24
N THR A 128 8.58 12.09 15.18
CA THR A 128 9.62 12.72 14.33
C THR A 128 8.98 13.40 13.12
N THR A 129 9.65 14.42 12.57
CA THR A 129 9.23 15.08 11.33
C THR A 129 9.94 14.50 10.11
N ASP A 130 11.09 13.87 10.32
CA ASP A 130 11.93 13.34 9.25
C ASP A 130 12.40 11.94 9.66
N SER A 131 12.26 10.99 8.73
CA SER A 131 12.67 9.61 8.95
C SER A 131 12.99 8.88 7.66
N VAL A 132 13.81 7.86 7.76
CA VAL A 132 14.07 6.90 6.67
C VAL A 132 13.70 5.51 7.18
N THR A 133 12.85 4.84 6.46
CA THR A 133 12.45 3.45 6.74
C THR A 133 13.01 2.55 5.65
N ILE A 134 13.68 1.47 6.06
CA ILE A 134 14.18 0.42 5.14
C ILE A 134 13.32 -0.81 5.33
N THR A 135 12.74 -1.31 4.26
CA THR A 135 11.98 -2.56 4.26
C THR A 135 12.87 -3.69 3.73
N LEU A 136 12.92 -4.81 4.47
CA LEU A 136 13.68 -6.01 4.11
C LEU A 136 12.71 -7.16 3.91
N GLY A 137 12.53 -7.59 2.67
CA GLY A 137 11.63 -8.67 2.28
C GLY A 137 12.22 -9.46 1.11
N THR A 138 11.43 -9.71 0.06
CA THR A 138 11.92 -10.30 -1.19
C THR A 138 13.05 -9.44 -1.80
N GLY A 139 12.95 -8.12 -1.63
CA GLY A 139 13.96 -7.13 -2.01
C GLY A 139 14.26 -6.19 -0.85
N VAL A 140 14.96 -5.12 -1.17
CA VAL A 140 15.20 -3.98 -0.27
C VAL A 140 14.41 -2.80 -0.79
N GLY A 141 13.47 -2.32 -0.01
CA GLY A 141 12.72 -1.10 -0.28
C GLY A 141 13.10 0.02 0.67
N GLY A 142 12.64 1.21 0.40
CA GLY A 142 12.84 2.34 1.29
C GLY A 142 11.77 3.41 1.11
N GLY A 143 11.43 4.06 2.20
CA GLY A 143 10.56 5.22 2.20
C GLY A 143 11.17 6.33 3.06
N VAL A 144 11.01 7.56 2.61
CA VAL A 144 11.56 8.75 3.28
C VAL A 144 10.42 9.69 3.62
N ILE A 145 10.41 10.14 4.86
CA ILE A 145 9.51 11.18 5.36
C ILE A 145 10.33 12.45 5.57
N ILE A 146 9.85 13.57 5.03
CA ILE A 146 10.45 14.90 5.23
C ILE A 146 9.32 15.88 5.57
N GLY A 147 9.47 16.58 6.69
CA GLY A 147 8.44 17.52 7.16
C GLY A 147 7.08 16.84 7.42
N GLY A 148 7.08 15.57 7.86
CA GLY A 148 5.88 14.78 8.12
C GLY A 148 5.16 14.27 6.87
N LYS A 149 5.78 14.35 5.69
CA LYS A 149 5.20 13.91 4.41
C LYS A 149 6.10 12.92 3.70
N VAL A 150 5.50 11.99 2.96
CA VAL A 150 6.23 11.09 2.08
C VAL A 150 6.99 11.92 1.03
N PHE A 151 8.29 11.68 0.95
CA PHE A 151 9.15 12.25 -0.09
C PHE A 151 9.24 11.24 -1.24
N SER A 152 8.51 11.47 -2.31
CA SER A 152 8.50 10.60 -3.50
C SER A 152 9.28 11.16 -4.69
N GLY A 153 9.82 12.39 -4.56
CA GLY A 153 10.50 13.07 -5.67
C GLY A 153 9.55 13.53 -6.78
N PHE A 154 10.11 14.01 -7.88
CA PHE A 154 9.33 14.59 -8.98
C PHE A 154 8.47 13.56 -9.72
N ASN A 155 8.99 12.37 -9.90
CA ASN A 155 8.35 11.29 -10.69
C ASN A 155 7.88 10.11 -9.83
N HIS A 156 7.74 10.30 -8.52
CA HIS A 156 7.34 9.29 -7.54
C HIS A 156 8.31 8.11 -7.33
N PHE A 157 9.57 8.22 -7.81
CA PHE A 157 10.63 7.22 -7.65
C PHE A 157 11.80 7.67 -6.75
N GLY A 158 11.63 8.75 -6.02
CA GLY A 158 12.73 9.40 -5.29
C GLY A 158 13.33 8.59 -4.16
N THR A 159 12.72 7.47 -3.75
CA THR A 159 13.08 6.70 -2.56
C THR A 159 13.41 5.23 -2.84
N GLU A 160 13.79 4.90 -4.07
CA GLU A 160 14.21 3.55 -4.48
C GLU A 160 15.59 3.19 -3.92
N LEU A 161 15.73 3.15 -2.57
CA LEU A 161 17.00 3.00 -1.86
C LEU A 161 17.66 1.65 -2.13
N GLY A 162 16.87 0.61 -2.42
CA GLY A 162 17.35 -0.72 -2.76
C GLY A 162 18.10 -0.80 -4.10
N HIS A 163 17.94 0.20 -4.97
CA HIS A 163 18.64 0.32 -6.24
C HIS A 163 19.98 1.09 -6.14
N THR A 164 20.39 1.47 -4.92
CA THR A 164 21.69 2.11 -4.71
C THR A 164 22.83 1.14 -5.04
N VAL A 165 23.70 1.55 -5.95
CA VAL A 165 24.88 0.77 -6.35
C VAL A 165 25.96 0.89 -5.28
N ILE A 166 26.47 -0.25 -4.83
CA ILE A 166 27.63 -0.33 -3.94
C ILE A 166 28.73 -1.14 -4.61
N VAL A 167 29.98 -0.75 -4.37
CA VAL A 167 31.15 -1.53 -4.79
C VAL A 167 31.61 -2.39 -3.60
N LYS A 168 31.64 -3.71 -3.80
CA LYS A 168 32.17 -4.65 -2.81
C LYS A 168 33.58 -5.04 -3.21
N ASN A 169 34.52 -4.82 -2.32
CA ASN A 169 35.96 -5.11 -2.47
C ASN A 169 36.73 -4.11 -3.40
N GLY A 170 36.32 -2.86 -3.41
CA GLY A 170 37.09 -1.75 -4.01
C GLY A 170 37.00 -1.66 -5.50
#